data_23557de60d7b96f9541bd38373e62e76
#
_entry.id   23557de60d7b96f9541bd38373e62e76
#
_cell.length_a   1.000
_cell.length_b   1.000
_cell.length_c   1.000
_cell.angle_alpha   90.00
_cell.angle_beta   90.00
_cell.angle_gamma   90.00
#
_symmetry.space_group_name_H-M   'P 1'
#
loop_
_entity.id
_entity.type
_entity.pdbx_description
1 polymer ?
#
loop_
_entity_poly.entity_id
_entity_poly.type
_entity_poly.pdbx_seq_one_letter_code
_entity_poly.pdbx_strand_id
1 'polypeptide(L)'
;MSMKFIQRIPTAEEIKEQIPLPNHIKKIKENRDNDIRRIFENKDDKFLLIVGPCSADNEDSVCEYIEKLAQIQEKVKESILIIPRIYTNKPRTTGEGYKGMAHQPDPCKDPDLLVGIKAIRKMHIRALCDYYMPAADEMLYPENYSYLSDVLGYIAVGARSVENQQHRLTASGMDVPVGMKNPTSGDLSVMLNSIIAAQNGHSFVYNGYEVETPGNPLTHAILRGAVDSNGRNIPNYHYEDLINIAKEYEKQELINAAIIVDTNHANSMKCYYEQPRIAREVLMSRKYDPILKKMIKGFMIESYLVEGRQGIGENIYGKSITDACLGWESTEKLIYCIAENV
;
A
#
# COMPACT_ATOMS: atom_id res chain seq x y z
N MET A 1 31.34 17.90 -5.81
CA MET A 1 31.36 17.60 -4.37
C MET A 1 30.78 16.22 -4.16
N SER A 2 31.40 15.42 -3.31
CA SER A 2 30.94 14.10 -2.90
C SER A 2 29.84 14.20 -1.83
N MET A 3 29.23 13.07 -1.46
CA MET A 3 28.25 13.00 -0.36
C MET A 3 28.84 13.56 0.94
N LYS A 4 28.02 14.29 1.69
CA LYS A 4 28.35 14.77 3.03
C LYS A 4 27.60 13.91 4.05
N PHE A 5 28.31 13.23 4.93
CA PHE A 5 27.74 12.51 6.05
C PHE A 5 27.30 13.52 7.13
N ILE A 6 26.01 13.57 7.42
CA ILE A 6 25.43 14.53 8.38
C ILE A 6 25.42 13.95 9.78
N GLN A 7 24.84 12.76 9.94
CA GLN A 7 24.75 12.06 11.23
C GLN A 7 24.58 10.56 11.01
N ARG A 8 24.88 9.75 12.03
CA ARG A 8 24.50 8.34 12.06
C ARG A 8 23.00 8.23 12.35
N ILE A 9 22.28 7.45 11.55
CA ILE A 9 20.91 7.02 11.88
C ILE A 9 21.02 5.75 12.73
N PRO A 10 20.30 5.64 13.86
CA PRO A 10 20.26 4.42 14.68
C PRO A 10 19.77 3.22 13.85
N THR A 11 20.21 2.01 14.22
CA THR A 11 19.73 0.79 13.56
C THR A 11 18.24 0.56 13.82
N ALA A 12 17.63 -0.34 13.05
CA ALA A 12 16.23 -0.68 13.25
C ALA A 12 15.96 -1.26 14.64
N GLU A 13 16.87 -2.06 15.16
CA GLU A 13 16.84 -2.63 16.52
C GLU A 13 16.86 -1.52 17.57
N GLU A 14 17.81 -0.58 17.47
CA GLU A 14 17.91 0.57 18.37
C GLU A 14 16.63 1.43 18.36
N ILE A 15 15.99 1.62 17.20
CA ILE A 15 14.72 2.36 17.11
C ILE A 15 13.55 1.54 17.67
N LYS A 16 13.50 0.24 17.44
CA LYS A 16 12.48 -0.66 18.00
C LYS A 16 12.57 -0.76 19.53
N GLU A 17 13.78 -0.72 20.08
CA GLU A 17 14.00 -0.65 21.54
C GLU A 17 13.54 0.68 22.14
N GLN A 18 13.79 1.82 21.45
CA GLN A 18 13.34 3.14 21.89
C GLN A 18 11.81 3.32 21.79
N ILE A 19 11.20 2.70 20.78
CA ILE A 19 9.75 2.81 20.51
C ILE A 19 9.21 1.39 20.28
N PRO A 20 9.07 0.59 21.34
CA PRO A 20 8.67 -0.82 21.24
C PRO A 20 7.18 -0.97 20.92
N LEU A 21 6.85 -2.00 20.14
CA LEU A 21 5.47 -2.48 20.04
C LEU A 21 5.10 -3.21 21.34
N PRO A 22 4.02 -2.82 22.06
CA PRO A 22 3.60 -3.47 23.29
C PRO A 22 3.32 -4.97 23.11
N ASN A 23 3.74 -5.81 24.06
CA ASN A 23 3.66 -7.27 23.92
C ASN A 23 2.22 -7.80 23.71
N HIS A 24 1.22 -7.18 24.34
CA HIS A 24 -0.18 -7.58 24.16
C HIS A 24 -0.70 -7.27 22.75
N ILE A 25 -0.12 -6.26 22.07
CA ILE A 25 -0.47 -5.89 20.70
C ILE A 25 0.19 -6.82 19.68
N LYS A 26 1.35 -7.41 19.96
CA LYS A 26 2.00 -8.37 19.05
C LYS A 26 1.07 -9.52 18.66
N LYS A 27 0.34 -10.08 19.63
CA LYS A 27 -0.62 -11.16 19.39
C LYS A 27 -1.79 -10.72 18.50
N ILE A 28 -2.26 -9.50 18.69
CA ILE A 28 -3.33 -8.92 17.84
C ILE A 28 -2.81 -8.75 16.42
N LYS A 29 -1.59 -8.21 16.27
CA LYS A 29 -0.91 -8.05 14.97
C LYS A 29 -0.77 -9.40 14.25
N GLU A 30 -0.24 -10.43 14.92
CA GLU A 30 -0.12 -11.78 14.36
C GLU A 30 -1.47 -12.34 13.87
N ASN A 31 -2.54 -12.17 14.62
CA ASN A 31 -3.86 -12.62 14.23
C ASN A 31 -4.34 -11.88 12.97
N ARG A 32 -4.18 -10.55 12.92
CA ARG A 32 -4.56 -9.75 11.75
C ARG A 32 -3.73 -10.08 10.51
N ASP A 33 -2.43 -10.32 10.66
CA ASP A 33 -1.57 -10.77 9.56
C ASP A 33 -2.04 -12.13 9.03
N ASN A 34 -2.42 -13.05 9.91
CA ASN A 34 -2.99 -14.33 9.50
C ASN A 34 -4.33 -14.17 8.78
N ASP A 35 -5.21 -13.26 9.22
CA ASP A 35 -6.46 -12.97 8.52
C ASP A 35 -6.18 -12.48 7.09
N ILE A 36 -5.25 -11.54 6.92
CA ILE A 36 -4.84 -11.03 5.60
C ILE A 36 -4.22 -12.15 4.75
N ARG A 37 -3.30 -12.95 5.31
CA ARG A 37 -2.65 -14.08 4.64
C ARG A 37 -3.67 -15.08 4.10
N ARG A 38 -4.68 -15.45 4.88
CA ARG A 38 -5.72 -16.42 4.50
C ARG A 38 -6.48 -15.99 3.26
N ILE A 39 -6.72 -14.68 3.07
CA ILE A 39 -7.39 -14.16 1.86
C ILE A 39 -6.52 -14.40 0.61
N PHE A 40 -5.22 -14.12 0.69
CA PHE A 40 -4.29 -14.36 -0.42
C PHE A 40 -4.11 -15.85 -0.71
N GLU A 41 -4.15 -16.71 0.31
CA GLU A 41 -4.07 -18.17 0.18
C GLU A 41 -5.38 -18.83 -0.25
N ASN A 42 -6.44 -18.07 -0.57
CA ASN A 42 -7.79 -18.59 -0.89
C ASN A 42 -8.42 -19.45 0.23
N LYS A 43 -8.10 -19.15 1.48
CA LYS A 43 -8.65 -19.80 2.70
C LYS A 43 -9.71 -18.95 3.40
N ASP A 44 -9.95 -17.74 2.91
CA ASP A 44 -10.98 -16.80 3.36
C ASP A 44 -11.46 -16.01 2.13
N ASP A 45 -12.77 -15.86 1.99
CA ASP A 45 -13.40 -15.21 0.83
C ASP A 45 -13.60 -13.70 1.01
N LYS A 46 -13.18 -13.14 2.14
CA LYS A 46 -13.29 -11.71 2.40
C LYS A 46 -12.53 -10.89 1.35
N PHE A 47 -13.10 -9.74 1.05
CA PHE A 47 -12.52 -8.80 0.11
C PHE A 47 -11.66 -7.75 0.82
N LEU A 48 -10.46 -7.48 0.33
CA LEU A 48 -9.54 -6.52 0.94
C LEU A 48 -9.83 -5.10 0.49
N LEU A 49 -9.87 -4.16 1.43
CA LEU A 49 -9.86 -2.73 1.13
C LEU A 49 -8.62 -2.07 1.75
N ILE A 50 -7.68 -1.69 0.89
CA ILE A 50 -6.50 -0.91 1.28
C ILE A 50 -6.87 0.55 1.05
N VAL A 51 -7.27 1.28 2.11
CA VAL A 51 -7.91 2.59 1.98
C VAL A 51 -7.32 3.62 2.94
N GLY A 52 -7.02 4.82 2.42
CA GLY A 52 -6.47 5.93 3.20
C GLY A 52 -5.84 7.01 2.33
N PRO A 53 -5.22 8.04 2.92
CA PRO A 53 -4.69 9.18 2.21
C PRO A 53 -3.61 8.80 1.19
N CYS A 54 -3.44 9.64 0.18
CA CYS A 54 -2.38 9.48 -0.82
C CYS A 54 -0.99 9.46 -0.16
N SER A 55 -0.79 10.31 0.85
CA SER A 55 0.36 10.27 1.76
C SER A 55 -0.08 10.70 3.16
N ALA A 56 0.50 10.07 4.18
CA ALA A 56 0.36 10.51 5.56
C ALA A 56 1.17 11.80 5.76
N ASP A 57 0.53 12.83 6.30
CA ASP A 57 1.11 14.16 6.50
C ASP A 57 0.92 14.68 7.93
N ASN A 58 -0.07 14.16 8.65
CA ASN A 58 -0.38 14.55 10.02
C ASN A 58 -0.89 13.32 10.80
N GLU A 59 -0.25 13.01 11.94
CA GLU A 59 -0.58 11.81 12.73
C GLU A 59 -2.01 11.83 13.25
N ASP A 60 -2.50 12.96 13.78
CA ASP A 60 -3.82 13.03 14.40
C ASP A 60 -4.94 12.84 13.37
N SER A 61 -4.87 13.51 12.22
CA SER A 61 -5.88 13.35 11.17
C SER A 61 -5.86 11.97 10.52
N VAL A 62 -4.67 11.35 10.39
CA VAL A 62 -4.55 9.96 9.93
C VAL A 62 -5.18 9.01 10.95
N CYS A 63 -4.89 9.18 12.23
CA CYS A 63 -5.46 8.34 13.28
C CYS A 63 -6.96 8.52 13.43
N GLU A 64 -7.50 9.74 13.31
CA GLU A 64 -8.95 9.98 13.27
C GLU A 64 -9.61 9.27 12.07
N TYR A 65 -8.94 9.29 10.91
CA TYR A 65 -9.42 8.55 9.73
C TYR A 65 -9.46 7.04 10.00
N ILE A 66 -8.42 6.48 10.64
CA ILE A 66 -8.35 5.06 11.00
C ILE A 66 -9.42 4.70 12.04
N GLU A 67 -9.72 5.56 13.01
CA GLU A 67 -10.81 5.36 13.98
C GLU A 67 -12.14 5.15 13.25
N LYS A 68 -12.45 6.01 12.28
CA LYS A 68 -13.65 5.87 11.45
C LYS A 68 -13.66 4.57 10.65
N LEU A 69 -12.52 4.15 10.09
CA LEU A 69 -12.38 2.87 9.41
C LEU A 69 -12.62 1.68 10.36
N ALA A 70 -12.10 1.74 11.59
CA ALA A 70 -12.30 0.70 12.59
C ALA A 70 -13.77 0.52 12.97
N GLN A 71 -14.52 1.64 13.09
CA GLN A 71 -15.96 1.61 13.35
C GLN A 71 -16.75 0.97 12.19
N ILE A 72 -16.35 1.23 10.94
CA ILE A 72 -16.98 0.58 9.77
C ILE A 72 -16.55 -0.89 9.68
N GLN A 73 -15.29 -1.23 9.96
CA GLN A 73 -14.80 -2.61 9.93
C GLN A 73 -15.69 -3.55 10.74
N GLU A 74 -16.15 -3.15 11.91
CA GLU A 74 -17.04 -3.96 12.74
C GLU A 74 -18.40 -4.25 12.05
N LYS A 75 -18.87 -3.33 11.21
CA LYS A 75 -20.14 -3.47 10.49
C LYS A 75 -20.04 -4.32 9.23
N VAL A 76 -18.85 -4.39 8.61
CA VAL A 76 -18.62 -5.09 7.33
C VAL A 76 -17.70 -6.30 7.45
N LYS A 77 -17.31 -6.70 8.65
CA LYS A 77 -16.28 -7.72 8.93
C LYS A 77 -16.56 -9.11 8.36
N GLU A 78 -17.81 -9.41 8.03
CA GLU A 78 -18.17 -10.70 7.45
C GLU A 78 -17.77 -10.80 5.97
N SER A 79 -17.74 -9.67 5.26
CA SER A 79 -17.46 -9.62 3.82
C SER A 79 -16.18 -8.88 3.45
N ILE A 80 -15.73 -7.93 4.29
CA ILE A 80 -14.58 -7.08 4.00
C ILE A 80 -13.56 -7.10 5.13
N LEU A 81 -12.28 -7.10 4.77
CA LEU A 81 -11.17 -6.78 5.66
C LEU A 81 -10.52 -5.49 5.22
N ILE A 82 -10.54 -4.47 6.10
CA ILE A 82 -9.98 -3.15 5.83
C ILE A 82 -8.54 -3.09 6.33
N ILE A 83 -7.63 -2.58 5.48
CA ILE A 83 -6.24 -2.28 5.79
C ILE A 83 -6.06 -0.78 5.62
N PRO A 84 -5.82 0.00 6.70
CA PRO A 84 -5.55 1.42 6.59
C PRO A 84 -4.31 1.68 5.72
N ARG A 85 -4.39 2.63 4.82
CA ARG A 85 -3.27 3.08 4.02
C ARG A 85 -2.58 4.24 4.75
N ILE A 86 -1.37 4.00 5.26
CA ILE A 86 -0.51 4.99 5.90
C ILE A 86 0.78 5.09 5.08
N TYR A 87 0.73 5.74 3.92
CA TYR A 87 1.90 5.89 3.07
C TYR A 87 2.79 7.01 3.59
N THR A 88 3.93 6.63 4.15
CA THR A 88 4.86 7.52 4.84
C THR A 88 5.96 8.08 3.94
N ASN A 89 6.07 7.56 2.71
CA ASN A 89 7.00 8.01 1.69
C ASN A 89 6.24 8.44 0.44
N LYS A 90 6.76 9.45 -0.27
CA LYS A 90 6.19 9.90 -1.54
C LYS A 90 7.28 10.00 -2.62
N PRO A 91 7.24 9.16 -3.65
CA PRO A 91 8.19 9.23 -4.75
C PRO A 91 7.99 10.51 -5.56
N ARG A 92 9.08 11.23 -5.83
CA ARG A 92 9.09 12.47 -6.62
C ARG A 92 10.03 12.32 -7.81
N THR A 93 9.48 12.33 -9.01
CA THR A 93 10.24 12.12 -10.25
C THR A 93 11.32 13.19 -10.45
N THR A 94 11.03 14.45 -10.11
CA THR A 94 11.98 15.58 -10.21
C THR A 94 12.74 15.83 -8.91
N GLY A 95 12.42 15.13 -7.82
CA GLY A 95 12.99 15.34 -6.50
C GLY A 95 12.41 16.54 -5.73
N GLU A 96 11.46 17.28 -6.32
CA GLU A 96 10.82 18.44 -5.70
C GLU A 96 9.51 18.07 -4.99
N GLY A 97 9.11 18.89 -3.99
CA GLY A 97 7.88 18.77 -3.22
C GLY A 97 7.98 17.83 -2.03
N TYR A 98 6.86 17.65 -1.32
CA TYR A 98 6.77 16.82 -0.10
C TYR A 98 7.17 15.37 -0.37
N LYS A 99 8.15 14.87 0.37
CA LYS A 99 8.73 13.51 0.18
C LYS A 99 8.16 12.45 1.11
N GLY A 100 7.15 12.81 1.90
CA GLY A 100 6.52 11.95 2.91
C GLY A 100 7.05 12.18 4.31
N MET A 101 6.28 11.73 5.31
CA MET A 101 6.56 11.93 6.73
C MET A 101 7.89 11.31 7.17
N ALA A 102 8.33 10.22 6.55
CA ALA A 102 9.63 9.60 6.84
C ALA A 102 10.83 10.56 6.60
N HIS A 103 10.70 11.47 5.64
CA HIS A 103 11.71 12.50 5.35
C HIS A 103 11.43 13.82 6.03
N GLN A 104 10.17 14.19 6.10
CA GLN A 104 9.71 15.54 6.43
C GLN A 104 8.45 15.42 7.30
N PRO A 105 8.64 15.13 8.61
CA PRO A 105 7.52 14.92 9.55
C PRO A 105 6.62 16.14 9.70
N ASP A 106 7.15 17.34 9.50
CA ASP A 106 6.40 18.58 9.35
C ASP A 106 6.56 19.08 7.91
N PRO A 107 5.50 19.05 7.08
CA PRO A 107 5.58 19.44 5.67
C PRO A 107 6.08 20.87 5.42
N CYS A 108 6.01 21.75 6.42
CA CYS A 108 6.41 23.14 6.33
C CYS A 108 7.85 23.40 6.79
N LYS A 109 8.56 22.37 7.32
CA LYS A 109 9.94 22.48 7.82
C LYS A 109 10.93 21.74 6.93
N ASP A 110 12.21 21.99 7.19
CA ASP A 110 13.30 21.26 6.55
C ASP A 110 13.24 19.76 6.88
N PRO A 111 13.72 18.88 5.98
CA PRO A 111 13.77 17.43 6.21
C PRO A 111 14.58 17.05 7.45
N ASP A 112 14.04 16.13 8.25
CA ASP A 112 14.73 15.46 9.37
C ASP A 112 14.40 13.97 9.36
N LEU A 113 15.32 13.19 8.81
CA LEU A 113 15.14 11.74 8.63
C LEU A 113 15.01 10.98 9.96
N LEU A 114 15.76 11.38 10.99
CA LEU A 114 15.70 10.68 12.28
C LEU A 114 14.37 10.94 13.00
N VAL A 115 13.92 12.18 13.01
CA VAL A 115 12.60 12.53 13.55
C VAL A 115 11.50 11.88 12.72
N GLY A 116 11.64 11.86 11.39
CA GLY A 116 10.70 11.22 10.48
C GLY A 116 10.54 9.72 10.73
N ILE A 117 11.64 8.96 10.83
CA ILE A 117 11.63 7.52 11.14
C ILE A 117 10.91 7.24 12.46
N LYS A 118 11.18 8.05 13.50
CA LYS A 118 10.49 7.91 14.79
C LYS A 118 9.01 8.27 14.71
N ALA A 119 8.64 9.29 13.93
CA ALA A 119 7.25 9.72 13.75
C ALA A 119 6.43 8.65 13.04
N ILE A 120 6.92 8.11 11.91
CA ILE A 120 6.19 7.07 11.16
C ILE A 120 6.00 5.81 12.00
N ARG A 121 7.02 5.38 12.78
CA ARG A 121 6.90 4.23 13.65
C ARG A 121 5.84 4.45 14.75
N LYS A 122 5.83 5.63 15.41
CA LYS A 122 4.82 5.98 16.42
C LYS A 122 3.41 5.93 15.84
N MET A 123 3.21 6.49 14.65
CA MET A 123 1.90 6.51 13.98
C MET A 123 1.40 5.10 13.65
N HIS A 124 2.25 4.21 13.13
CA HIS A 124 1.89 2.80 12.90
C HIS A 124 1.59 2.05 14.20
N ILE A 125 2.37 2.29 15.27
CA ILE A 125 2.08 1.70 16.59
C ILE A 125 0.75 2.21 17.13
N ARG A 126 0.44 3.50 16.99
CA ARG A 126 -0.83 4.08 17.41
C ARG A 126 -2.02 3.45 16.68
N ALA A 127 -1.92 3.24 15.36
CA ALA A 127 -2.94 2.54 14.58
C ALA A 127 -3.21 1.12 15.11
N LEU A 128 -2.15 0.40 15.52
CA LEU A 128 -2.27 -0.92 16.12
C LEU A 128 -2.81 -0.89 17.55
N CYS A 129 -2.32 0.03 18.39
CA CYS A 129 -2.70 0.09 19.80
C CYS A 129 -4.12 0.58 20.02
N ASP A 130 -4.54 1.62 19.29
CA ASP A 130 -5.81 2.29 19.52
C ASP A 130 -6.95 1.62 18.73
N TYR A 131 -6.64 1.05 17.54
CA TYR A 131 -7.67 0.59 16.60
C TYR A 131 -7.50 -0.88 16.16
N TYR A 132 -6.44 -1.56 16.58
CA TYR A 132 -6.12 -2.95 16.20
C TYR A 132 -6.05 -3.20 14.68
N MET A 133 -5.60 -2.18 13.93
CA MET A 133 -5.53 -2.21 12.48
C MET A 133 -4.06 -2.08 12.01
N PRO A 134 -3.39 -3.19 11.64
CA PRO A 134 -2.10 -3.09 10.97
C PRO A 134 -2.28 -2.44 9.61
N ALA A 135 -1.43 -1.45 9.33
CA ALA A 135 -1.59 -0.61 8.14
C ALA A 135 -0.71 -1.06 6.97
N ALA A 136 -1.03 -0.52 5.80
CA ALA A 136 -0.23 -0.62 4.58
C ALA A 136 0.70 0.59 4.43
N ASP A 137 1.95 0.36 4.00
CA ASP A 137 2.86 1.44 3.57
C ASP A 137 3.48 1.13 2.19
N GLU A 138 4.03 2.14 1.53
CA GLU A 138 4.78 2.00 0.28
C GLU A 138 6.28 1.88 0.57
N MET A 139 6.89 0.77 0.16
CA MET A 139 8.33 0.57 0.23
C MET A 139 9.01 1.38 -0.87
N LEU A 140 9.32 2.65 -0.59
CA LEU A 140 10.10 3.50 -1.50
C LEU A 140 11.60 3.29 -1.31
N TYR A 141 12.03 3.11 -0.08
CA TYR A 141 13.42 2.83 0.31
C TYR A 141 13.46 1.47 1.03
N PRO A 142 14.01 0.43 0.42
CA PRO A 142 14.04 -0.91 1.00
C PRO A 142 14.64 -0.95 2.41
N GLU A 143 15.71 -0.18 2.66
CA GLU A 143 16.39 -0.14 3.96
C GLU A 143 15.47 0.36 5.09
N ASN A 144 14.51 1.23 4.78
CA ASN A 144 13.59 1.80 5.78
C ASN A 144 12.54 0.80 6.26
N TYR A 145 12.30 -0.29 5.50
CA TYR A 145 11.35 -1.32 5.91
C TYR A 145 11.68 -1.89 7.28
N SER A 146 12.95 -2.11 7.58
CA SER A 146 13.39 -2.71 8.84
C SER A 146 12.89 -1.97 10.08
N TYR A 147 12.70 -0.63 10.01
CA TYR A 147 12.16 0.18 11.11
C TYR A 147 10.68 -0.08 11.41
N LEU A 148 9.93 -0.63 10.45
CA LEU A 148 8.48 -0.84 10.50
C LEU A 148 8.08 -2.32 10.37
N SER A 149 9.02 -3.24 10.22
CA SER A 149 8.75 -4.65 9.88
C SER A 149 7.83 -5.37 10.87
N ASP A 150 7.83 -4.96 12.14
CA ASP A 150 7.00 -5.54 13.21
C ASP A 150 5.61 -4.88 13.35
N VAL A 151 5.29 -3.85 12.55
CA VAL A 151 4.03 -3.09 12.67
C VAL A 151 3.20 -3.03 11.37
N LEU A 152 3.82 -3.32 10.21
CA LEU A 152 3.12 -3.31 8.92
C LEU A 152 2.34 -4.61 8.68
N GLY A 153 1.12 -4.49 8.13
CA GLY A 153 0.30 -5.64 7.72
C GLY A 153 0.29 -5.88 6.20
N TYR A 154 0.73 -4.88 5.42
CA TYR A 154 0.75 -4.93 3.96
C TYR A 154 1.78 -3.95 3.41
N ILE A 155 2.40 -4.28 2.29
CA ILE A 155 3.37 -3.42 1.63
C ILE A 155 3.04 -3.29 0.14
N ALA A 156 3.20 -2.08 -0.40
CA ALA A 156 3.16 -1.85 -1.83
C ALA A 156 4.55 -1.45 -2.35
N VAL A 157 4.92 -1.99 -3.51
CA VAL A 157 6.07 -1.51 -4.30
C VAL A 157 5.52 -0.61 -5.39
N GLY A 158 5.96 0.64 -5.40
CA GLY A 158 5.47 1.67 -6.31
C GLY A 158 5.85 1.44 -7.76
N ALA A 159 5.09 2.05 -8.67
CA ALA A 159 5.27 1.93 -10.12
C ALA A 159 6.65 2.39 -10.64
N ARG A 160 7.37 3.24 -9.90
CA ARG A 160 8.72 3.69 -10.24
C ARG A 160 9.82 2.82 -9.63
N SER A 161 9.45 1.95 -8.69
CA SER A 161 10.37 1.09 -7.93
C SER A 161 10.33 -0.37 -8.36
N VAL A 162 9.26 -0.81 -9.02
CA VAL A 162 8.99 -2.23 -9.34
C VAL A 162 10.06 -2.87 -10.25
N GLU A 163 10.79 -2.08 -11.03
CA GLU A 163 11.90 -2.56 -11.85
C GLU A 163 13.22 -2.72 -11.07
N ASN A 164 13.33 -2.08 -9.92
CA ASN A 164 14.55 -2.06 -9.14
C ASN A 164 14.78 -3.41 -8.45
N GLN A 165 16.00 -3.97 -8.63
CA GLN A 165 16.37 -5.29 -8.10
C GLN A 165 16.30 -5.33 -6.57
N GLN A 166 16.78 -4.30 -5.87
CA GLN A 166 16.78 -4.26 -4.41
C GLN A 166 15.35 -4.37 -3.83
N HIS A 167 14.35 -3.74 -4.46
CA HIS A 167 12.95 -3.86 -4.03
C HIS A 167 12.41 -5.28 -4.17
N ARG A 168 12.74 -5.96 -5.28
CA ARG A 168 12.32 -7.35 -5.54
C ARG A 168 12.95 -8.32 -4.54
N LEU A 169 14.25 -8.18 -4.30
CA LEU A 169 14.99 -9.00 -3.34
C LEU A 169 14.50 -8.76 -1.90
N THR A 170 14.30 -7.51 -1.51
CA THR A 170 13.76 -7.20 -0.18
C THR A 170 12.35 -7.77 0.00
N ALA A 171 11.48 -7.66 -1.02
CA ALA A 171 10.14 -8.22 -0.98
C ALA A 171 10.11 -9.73 -0.77
N SER A 172 11.13 -10.48 -1.26
CA SER A 172 11.24 -11.92 -1.07
C SER A 172 11.49 -12.37 0.36
N GLY A 173 11.94 -11.45 1.23
CA GLY A 173 12.20 -11.71 2.65
C GLY A 173 11.13 -11.15 3.60
N MET A 174 10.01 -10.66 3.08
CA MET A 174 8.95 -10.09 3.92
C MET A 174 7.92 -11.13 4.34
N ASP A 175 7.44 -11.03 5.59
CA ASP A 175 6.44 -11.94 6.16
C ASP A 175 4.99 -11.53 5.88
N VAL A 176 4.78 -10.34 5.28
CA VAL A 176 3.48 -9.76 4.95
C VAL A 176 3.25 -9.75 3.43
N PRO A 177 2.00 -9.64 2.95
CA PRO A 177 1.72 -9.51 1.54
C PRO A 177 2.38 -8.28 0.92
N VAL A 178 2.97 -8.45 -0.27
CA VAL A 178 3.63 -7.39 -1.03
C VAL A 178 2.97 -7.24 -2.39
N GLY A 179 2.33 -6.09 -2.63
CA GLY A 179 1.73 -5.77 -3.92
C GLY A 179 2.71 -5.06 -4.84
N MET A 180 2.97 -5.63 -6.02
CA MET A 180 3.79 -5.04 -7.07
C MET A 180 2.92 -4.23 -8.02
N LYS A 181 3.05 -2.90 -8.02
CA LYS A 181 2.33 -2.05 -8.98
C LYS A 181 2.91 -2.27 -10.38
N ASN A 182 2.05 -2.33 -11.40
CA ASN A 182 2.57 -2.23 -12.76
C ASN A 182 3.30 -0.89 -12.95
N PRO A 183 4.40 -0.86 -13.74
CA PRO A 183 5.17 0.37 -13.97
C PRO A 183 4.31 1.44 -14.63
N THR A 184 4.78 2.69 -14.60
CA THR A 184 4.06 3.82 -15.19
C THR A 184 3.80 3.65 -16.69
N SER A 185 4.69 2.96 -17.40
CA SER A 185 4.53 2.59 -18.81
C SER A 185 3.37 1.61 -19.07
N GLY A 186 2.92 0.88 -18.05
CA GLY A 186 1.89 -0.15 -18.18
C GLY A 186 2.41 -1.53 -18.58
N ASP A 187 3.72 -1.74 -18.63
CA ASP A 187 4.30 -3.04 -19.00
C ASP A 187 4.00 -4.10 -17.93
N LEU A 188 3.09 -5.01 -18.25
CA LEU A 188 2.67 -6.08 -17.35
C LEU A 188 3.77 -7.14 -17.15
N SER A 189 4.65 -7.32 -18.15
CA SER A 189 5.75 -8.30 -18.03
C SER A 189 6.73 -7.90 -16.93
N VAL A 190 7.00 -6.61 -16.79
CA VAL A 190 7.84 -6.07 -15.70
C VAL A 190 7.22 -6.35 -14.33
N MET A 191 5.91 -6.15 -14.19
CA MET A 191 5.19 -6.45 -12.95
C MET A 191 5.22 -7.95 -12.62
N LEU A 192 4.91 -8.82 -13.59
CA LEU A 192 4.93 -10.27 -13.41
C LEU A 192 6.34 -10.77 -13.08
N ASN A 193 7.38 -10.29 -13.78
CA ASN A 193 8.76 -10.63 -13.48
C ASN A 193 9.16 -10.19 -12.06
N SER A 194 8.63 -9.07 -11.55
CA SER A 194 8.91 -8.63 -10.18
C SER A 194 8.23 -9.54 -9.14
N ILE A 195 7.04 -10.06 -9.44
CA ILE A 195 6.35 -11.04 -8.60
C ILE A 195 7.12 -12.36 -8.60
N ILE A 196 7.52 -12.87 -9.77
CA ILE A 196 8.34 -14.09 -9.90
C ILE A 196 9.63 -13.95 -9.07
N ALA A 197 10.35 -12.85 -9.24
CA ALA A 197 11.58 -12.61 -8.49
C ALA A 197 11.32 -12.61 -6.97
N ALA A 198 10.27 -11.92 -6.50
CA ALA A 198 9.97 -11.84 -5.08
C ALA A 198 9.42 -13.16 -4.49
N GLN A 199 8.84 -14.06 -5.30
CA GLN A 199 8.41 -15.38 -4.85
C GLN A 199 9.56 -16.40 -4.74
N ASN A 200 10.75 -16.08 -5.30
CA ASN A 200 11.92 -16.91 -5.17
C ASN A 200 12.86 -16.44 -4.05
N GLY A 201 13.65 -17.37 -3.51
CA GLY A 201 14.67 -17.08 -2.51
C GLY A 201 15.92 -16.43 -3.12
N HIS A 202 16.59 -15.59 -2.35
CA HIS A 202 17.78 -14.84 -2.78
C HIS A 202 18.79 -14.68 -1.67
N SER A 203 20.09 -14.53 -2.05
CA SER A 203 21.16 -14.10 -1.15
C SER A 203 21.67 -12.73 -1.61
N PHE A 204 21.71 -11.75 -0.71
CA PHE A 204 22.16 -10.39 -1.04
C PHE A 204 22.58 -9.60 0.20
N VAL A 205 23.15 -8.42 0.01
CA VAL A 205 23.52 -7.53 1.11
C VAL A 205 22.33 -6.62 1.48
N TYR A 206 21.93 -6.67 2.76
CA TYR A 206 20.85 -5.83 3.30
C TYR A 206 21.26 -5.25 4.66
N ASN A 207 21.21 -3.93 4.81
CA ASN A 207 21.57 -3.21 6.05
C ASN A 207 22.95 -3.62 6.64
N GLY A 208 23.93 -3.89 5.78
CA GLY A 208 25.30 -4.28 6.18
C GLY A 208 25.49 -5.75 6.51
N TYR A 209 24.47 -6.60 6.29
CA TYR A 209 24.53 -8.05 6.48
C TYR A 209 24.36 -8.78 5.14
N GLU A 210 24.99 -9.93 5.00
CA GLU A 210 24.60 -10.92 4.02
C GLU A 210 23.35 -11.62 4.54
N VAL A 211 22.29 -11.63 3.72
CA VAL A 211 21.00 -12.22 4.09
C VAL A 211 20.55 -13.25 3.06
N GLU A 212 19.85 -14.27 3.52
CA GLU A 212 19.12 -15.22 2.68
C GLU A 212 17.62 -15.07 2.90
N THR A 213 16.85 -15.10 1.80
CA THR A 213 15.39 -15.00 1.85
C THR A 213 14.74 -16.26 1.29
N PRO A 214 13.57 -16.68 1.82
CA PRO A 214 12.90 -17.90 1.36
C PRO A 214 12.04 -17.70 0.10
N GLY A 215 11.80 -16.46 -0.29
CA GLY A 215 10.73 -16.09 -1.22
C GLY A 215 9.43 -15.77 -0.49
N ASN A 216 8.65 -14.83 -1.02
CA ASN A 216 7.36 -14.41 -0.46
C ASN A 216 6.20 -14.86 -1.34
N PRO A 217 5.50 -15.97 -0.99
CA PRO A 217 4.40 -16.52 -1.78
C PRO A 217 3.14 -15.64 -1.79
N LEU A 218 3.11 -14.54 -1.01
CA LEU A 218 2.00 -13.58 -0.96
C LEU A 218 2.26 -12.34 -1.83
N THR A 219 3.36 -12.35 -2.62
CA THR A 219 3.64 -11.27 -3.59
C THR A 219 2.64 -11.36 -4.74
N HIS A 220 2.01 -10.23 -5.09
CA HIS A 220 0.89 -10.18 -6.03
C HIS A 220 0.85 -8.87 -6.83
N ALA A 221 -0.07 -8.78 -7.81
CA ALA A 221 -0.22 -7.63 -8.69
C ALA A 221 -1.07 -6.50 -8.10
N ILE A 222 -0.67 -5.24 -8.35
CA ILE A 222 -1.52 -4.06 -8.19
C ILE A 222 -1.65 -3.37 -9.54
N LEU A 223 -2.88 -3.26 -10.05
CA LEU A 223 -3.19 -2.61 -11.32
C LEU A 223 -3.55 -1.14 -11.06
N ARG A 224 -2.74 -0.22 -11.60
CA ARG A 224 -2.90 1.22 -11.38
C ARG A 224 -3.11 2.04 -12.65
N GLY A 225 -3.32 1.38 -13.82
CA GLY A 225 -3.32 1.99 -15.14
C GLY A 225 -1.92 2.36 -15.63
N ALA A 226 -1.84 2.94 -16.79
CA ALA A 226 -0.61 3.34 -17.48
C ALA A 226 -0.65 4.81 -17.91
N VAL A 227 0.51 5.33 -18.29
CA VAL A 227 0.63 6.62 -19.00
C VAL A 227 1.43 6.36 -20.26
N ASP A 228 0.83 6.65 -21.43
CA ASP A 228 1.49 6.46 -22.71
C ASP A 228 2.59 7.49 -22.98
N SER A 229 3.31 7.33 -24.10
CA SER A 229 4.38 8.24 -24.52
C SER A 229 3.91 9.67 -24.78
N ASN A 230 2.60 9.88 -24.96
CA ASN A 230 1.98 11.20 -25.16
C ASN A 230 1.42 11.79 -23.86
N GLY A 231 1.63 11.12 -22.72
CA GLY A 231 1.15 11.56 -21.40
C GLY A 231 -0.33 11.28 -21.14
N ARG A 232 -1.00 10.44 -21.97
CA ARG A 232 -2.41 10.07 -21.75
C ARG A 232 -2.50 8.91 -20.76
N ASN A 233 -3.46 9.01 -19.84
CA ASN A 233 -3.77 7.90 -18.94
C ASN A 233 -4.52 6.80 -19.69
N ILE A 234 -4.09 5.55 -19.48
CA ILE A 234 -4.69 4.34 -20.03
C ILE A 234 -5.12 3.47 -18.85
N PRO A 235 -6.41 3.28 -18.60
CA PRO A 235 -6.91 2.36 -17.58
C PRO A 235 -6.51 0.92 -17.87
N ASN A 236 -6.46 0.07 -16.83
CA ASN A 236 -6.23 -1.37 -16.95
C ASN A 236 -7.11 -2.18 -15.97
N TYR A 237 -8.35 -1.72 -15.76
CA TYR A 237 -9.33 -2.35 -14.87
C TYR A 237 -10.59 -2.85 -15.60
N HIS A 238 -10.69 -2.65 -16.92
CA HIS A 238 -11.80 -3.17 -17.70
C HIS A 238 -11.75 -4.69 -17.77
N TYR A 239 -12.88 -5.33 -18.06
CA TYR A 239 -13.00 -6.78 -18.08
C TYR A 239 -11.91 -7.46 -18.92
N GLU A 240 -11.65 -6.95 -20.11
CA GLU A 240 -10.64 -7.47 -21.04
C GLU A 240 -9.22 -7.38 -20.48
N ASP A 241 -8.88 -6.28 -19.81
CA ASP A 241 -7.59 -6.10 -19.16
C ASP A 241 -7.40 -7.10 -18.03
N LEU A 242 -8.43 -7.25 -17.17
CA LEU A 242 -8.41 -8.16 -16.04
C LEU A 242 -8.27 -9.62 -16.46
N ILE A 243 -9.00 -10.05 -17.50
CA ILE A 243 -8.90 -11.41 -18.06
C ILE A 243 -7.53 -11.65 -18.69
N ASN A 244 -6.96 -10.67 -19.40
CA ASN A 244 -5.62 -10.80 -19.97
C ASN A 244 -4.57 -11.02 -18.88
N ILE A 245 -4.63 -10.24 -17.79
CA ILE A 245 -3.70 -10.41 -16.67
C ILE A 245 -3.90 -11.76 -15.98
N ALA A 246 -5.16 -12.19 -15.79
CA ALA A 246 -5.45 -13.49 -15.21
C ALA A 246 -4.82 -14.64 -16.02
N LYS A 247 -4.93 -14.59 -17.34
CA LYS A 247 -4.31 -15.56 -18.24
C LYS A 247 -2.78 -15.54 -18.19
N GLU A 248 -2.18 -14.35 -18.09
CA GLU A 248 -0.72 -14.25 -17.95
C GLU A 248 -0.25 -14.81 -16.60
N TYR A 249 -1.00 -14.61 -15.53
CA TYR A 249 -0.73 -15.25 -14.23
C TYR A 249 -0.75 -16.79 -14.32
N GLU A 250 -1.77 -17.35 -14.95
CA GLU A 250 -1.88 -18.81 -15.12
C GLU A 250 -0.70 -19.39 -15.90
N LYS A 251 -0.23 -18.71 -16.95
CA LYS A 251 0.94 -19.16 -17.74
C LYS A 251 2.25 -19.17 -16.92
N GLN A 252 2.36 -18.32 -15.89
CA GLN A 252 3.57 -18.22 -15.07
C GLN A 252 3.57 -19.19 -13.88
N GLU A 253 2.47 -19.93 -13.65
CA GLU A 253 2.32 -20.89 -12.54
C GLU A 253 2.65 -20.28 -11.16
N LEU A 254 2.34 -19.00 -10.97
CA LEU A 254 2.65 -18.25 -9.75
C LEU A 254 1.83 -18.71 -8.56
N ILE A 255 2.46 -18.75 -7.40
CA ILE A 255 1.80 -19.15 -6.15
C ILE A 255 0.84 -18.04 -5.72
N ASN A 256 -0.37 -18.41 -5.26
CA ASN A 256 -1.38 -17.47 -4.73
C ASN A 256 -1.66 -16.29 -5.67
N ALA A 257 -1.89 -16.57 -6.96
CA ALA A 257 -2.21 -15.54 -7.94
C ALA A 257 -3.34 -14.61 -7.46
N ALA A 258 -3.04 -13.32 -7.32
CA ALA A 258 -3.95 -12.32 -6.79
C ALA A 258 -3.76 -10.95 -7.46
N ILE A 259 -4.86 -10.21 -7.56
CA ILE A 259 -4.92 -8.87 -8.15
C ILE A 259 -5.59 -7.94 -7.15
N ILE A 260 -4.94 -6.82 -6.85
CA ILE A 260 -5.54 -5.64 -6.23
C ILE A 260 -5.71 -4.58 -7.32
N VAL A 261 -6.90 -3.98 -7.43
CA VAL A 261 -7.14 -2.89 -8.36
C VAL A 261 -7.04 -1.55 -7.63
N ASP A 262 -6.06 -0.75 -8.03
CA ASP A 262 -5.92 0.64 -7.59
C ASP A 262 -6.94 1.48 -8.37
N THR A 263 -7.95 1.98 -7.69
CA THR A 263 -9.07 2.70 -8.31
C THR A 263 -8.76 4.16 -8.64
N ASN A 264 -7.60 4.67 -8.22
CA ASN A 264 -7.14 6.01 -8.52
C ASN A 264 -6.03 6.01 -9.61
N HIS A 265 -5.05 6.89 -9.51
CA HIS A 265 -3.93 7.06 -10.42
C HIS A 265 -4.36 7.16 -11.91
N ALA A 266 -3.76 6.37 -12.82
CA ALA A 266 -4.11 6.41 -14.23
C ALA A 266 -5.47 5.73 -14.53
N ASN A 267 -5.92 4.82 -13.67
CA ASN A 267 -7.23 4.19 -13.79
C ASN A 267 -8.38 5.20 -13.68
N SER A 268 -8.26 6.22 -12.83
CA SER A 268 -9.23 7.31 -12.69
C SER A 268 -8.86 8.55 -13.50
N MET A 269 -7.77 8.52 -14.29
CA MET A 269 -7.19 9.72 -14.90
C MET A 269 -6.86 10.81 -13.86
N LYS A 270 -6.55 10.40 -12.62
CA LYS A 270 -6.37 11.23 -11.42
C LYS A 270 -7.62 12.02 -10.98
N CYS A 271 -8.79 11.62 -11.46
CA CYS A 271 -10.09 12.16 -11.02
C CYS A 271 -10.58 11.34 -9.83
N TYR A 272 -10.28 11.75 -8.60
CA TYR A 272 -10.56 10.99 -7.39
C TYR A 272 -12.02 10.56 -7.23
N TYR A 273 -12.97 11.36 -7.70
CA TYR A 273 -14.41 11.07 -7.66
C TYR A 273 -14.85 9.92 -8.59
N GLU A 274 -13.99 9.46 -9.50
CA GLU A 274 -14.24 8.30 -10.37
C GLU A 274 -14.01 6.95 -9.66
N GLN A 275 -13.32 6.92 -8.53
CA GLN A 275 -13.00 5.69 -7.82
C GLN A 275 -14.25 4.83 -7.49
N PRO A 276 -15.41 5.39 -7.05
CA PRO A 276 -16.61 4.59 -6.82
C PRO A 276 -17.19 3.96 -8.09
N ARG A 277 -17.11 4.63 -9.25
CA ARG A 277 -17.56 4.06 -10.53
C ARG A 277 -16.68 2.89 -10.93
N ILE A 278 -15.35 3.07 -10.85
CA ILE A 278 -14.35 2.04 -11.19
C ILE A 278 -14.55 0.80 -10.30
N ALA A 279 -14.70 0.99 -8.99
CA ALA A 279 -14.96 -0.12 -8.09
C ALA A 279 -16.20 -0.93 -8.47
N ARG A 280 -17.33 -0.27 -8.83
CA ARG A 280 -18.55 -0.94 -9.28
C ARG A 280 -18.32 -1.75 -10.57
N GLU A 281 -17.60 -1.19 -11.53
CA GLU A 281 -17.31 -1.87 -12.81
C GLU A 281 -16.48 -3.14 -12.58
N VAL A 282 -15.44 -3.06 -11.75
CA VAL A 282 -14.63 -4.23 -11.40
C VAL A 282 -15.43 -5.27 -10.63
N LEU A 283 -16.32 -4.87 -9.71
CA LEU A 283 -17.21 -5.79 -9.01
C LEU A 283 -18.18 -6.51 -9.97
N MET A 284 -18.69 -5.80 -10.98
CA MET A 284 -19.53 -6.42 -12.03
C MET A 284 -18.71 -7.46 -12.82
N SER A 285 -17.50 -7.14 -13.23
CA SER A 285 -16.59 -8.07 -13.92
C SER A 285 -16.28 -9.31 -13.06
N ARG A 286 -16.00 -9.10 -11.77
CA ARG A 286 -15.76 -10.15 -10.78
C ARG A 286 -16.97 -11.06 -10.57
N LYS A 287 -18.18 -10.49 -10.58
CA LYS A 287 -19.43 -11.22 -10.46
C LYS A 287 -19.76 -12.04 -11.71
N TYR A 288 -19.38 -11.53 -12.88
CA TYR A 288 -19.60 -12.15 -14.17
C TYR A 288 -18.68 -13.34 -14.41
N ASP A 289 -17.42 -13.28 -13.98
CA ASP A 289 -16.39 -14.27 -14.31
C ASP A 289 -15.80 -14.93 -13.05
N PRO A 290 -15.89 -16.29 -12.91
CA PRO A 290 -15.35 -17.02 -11.76
C PRO A 290 -13.82 -16.89 -11.58
N ILE A 291 -13.05 -16.73 -12.68
CA ILE A 291 -11.60 -16.55 -12.61
C ILE A 291 -11.31 -15.21 -11.95
N LEU A 292 -11.99 -14.15 -12.40
CA LEU A 292 -11.86 -12.81 -11.80
C LEU A 292 -12.36 -12.79 -10.36
N LYS A 293 -13.43 -13.53 -10.04
CA LYS A 293 -13.92 -13.68 -8.66
C LYS A 293 -12.84 -14.25 -7.74
N LYS A 294 -12.09 -15.24 -8.21
CA LYS A 294 -11.00 -15.88 -7.47
C LYS A 294 -9.77 -14.98 -7.36
N MET A 295 -9.39 -14.29 -8.44
CA MET A 295 -8.13 -13.58 -8.53
C MET A 295 -8.18 -12.16 -7.99
N ILE A 296 -9.28 -11.43 -8.18
CA ILE A 296 -9.41 -10.06 -7.68
C ILE A 296 -9.72 -10.11 -6.18
N LYS A 297 -8.71 -9.82 -5.37
CA LYS A 297 -8.78 -9.91 -3.90
C LYS A 297 -9.19 -8.62 -3.22
N GLY A 298 -9.08 -7.48 -3.89
CA GLY A 298 -9.36 -6.22 -3.23
C GLY A 298 -9.16 -4.98 -4.09
N PHE A 299 -9.41 -3.84 -3.45
CA PHE A 299 -9.15 -2.51 -3.99
C PHE A 299 -8.12 -1.76 -3.17
N MET A 300 -7.40 -0.86 -3.86
CA MET A 300 -6.62 0.20 -3.25
C MET A 300 -7.30 1.54 -3.58
N ILE A 301 -7.68 2.29 -2.53
CA ILE A 301 -8.53 3.49 -2.62
C ILE A 301 -7.81 4.66 -1.96
N GLU A 302 -7.70 5.79 -2.65
CA GLU A 302 -7.19 7.04 -2.07
C GLU A 302 -8.34 7.86 -1.49
N SER A 303 -8.36 7.97 -0.17
CA SER A 303 -9.40 8.64 0.61
C SER A 303 -8.83 9.28 1.86
N TYR A 304 -9.44 10.39 2.29
CA TYR A 304 -9.10 11.08 3.53
C TYR A 304 -10.35 11.66 4.20
N LEU A 305 -10.18 12.44 5.28
CA LEU A 305 -11.32 13.08 5.97
C LEU A 305 -12.05 14.08 5.09
N VAL A 306 -11.29 14.93 4.38
CA VAL A 306 -11.81 15.97 3.49
C VAL A 306 -11.45 15.66 2.05
N GLU A 307 -12.39 15.80 1.13
CA GLU A 307 -12.18 15.49 -0.29
C GLU A 307 -11.22 16.46 -0.98
N GLY A 308 -10.61 15.97 -2.08
CA GLY A 308 -9.74 16.75 -2.92
C GLY A 308 -8.30 16.81 -2.41
N ARG A 309 -7.63 17.92 -2.71
CA ARG A 309 -6.24 18.20 -2.29
C ARG A 309 -6.08 19.67 -1.92
N GLN A 310 -4.99 19.96 -1.21
CA GLN A 310 -4.58 21.30 -0.82
C GLN A 310 -3.09 21.53 -1.14
N GLY A 311 -2.66 22.78 -1.13
CA GLY A 311 -1.25 23.16 -1.14
C GLY A 311 -0.61 22.97 0.24
N ILE A 312 0.73 22.79 0.26
CA ILE A 312 1.49 22.79 1.51
C ILE A 312 1.33 24.17 2.16
N GLY A 313 0.96 24.21 3.45
CA GLY A 313 0.75 25.44 4.20
C GLY A 313 -0.68 25.99 4.22
N GLU A 314 -1.63 25.40 3.46
CA GLU A 314 -3.05 25.76 3.57
C GLU A 314 -3.71 25.25 4.87
N ASN A 315 -3.12 24.19 5.48
CA ASN A 315 -3.46 23.65 6.81
C ASN A 315 -4.93 23.25 7.01
N ILE A 316 -5.61 22.79 5.96
CA ILE A 316 -6.95 22.21 6.10
C ILE A 316 -6.79 20.80 6.69
N TYR A 317 -7.24 20.61 7.92
CA TYR A 317 -7.13 19.35 8.64
C TYR A 317 -7.77 18.19 7.89
N GLY A 318 -7.03 17.09 7.72
CA GLY A 318 -7.49 15.87 7.06
C GLY A 318 -7.75 15.99 5.55
N LYS A 319 -7.15 16.99 4.88
CA LYS A 319 -7.16 17.15 3.42
C LYS A 319 -5.78 16.85 2.84
N SER A 320 -5.71 16.05 1.78
CA SER A 320 -4.45 15.58 1.19
C SER A 320 -3.58 16.74 0.67
N ILE A 321 -2.29 16.72 1.00
CA ILE A 321 -1.26 17.65 0.46
C ILE A 321 -0.54 17.09 -0.77
N THR A 322 -0.97 15.94 -1.29
CA THR A 322 -0.40 15.30 -2.47
C THR A 322 -1.46 15.07 -3.54
N ASP A 323 -1.79 13.83 -3.94
CA ASP A 323 -2.87 13.60 -4.91
C ASP A 323 -4.26 13.75 -4.24
N ALA A 324 -5.26 14.17 -5.01
CA ALA A 324 -6.60 14.37 -4.52
C ALA A 324 -7.26 13.03 -4.10
N CYS A 325 -7.96 13.05 -2.98
CA CYS A 325 -8.58 11.88 -2.35
C CYS A 325 -10.11 12.02 -2.30
N LEU A 326 -10.82 10.88 -2.18
CA LEU A 326 -12.23 10.88 -1.76
C LEU A 326 -12.33 11.46 -0.34
N GLY A 327 -13.44 12.12 -0.05
CA GLY A 327 -13.81 12.51 1.31
C GLY A 327 -14.47 11.34 2.06
N TRP A 328 -14.59 11.51 3.39
CA TRP A 328 -15.10 10.46 4.27
C TRP A 328 -16.51 9.95 3.88
N GLU A 329 -17.46 10.85 3.66
CA GLU A 329 -18.84 10.47 3.33
C GLU A 329 -18.94 9.60 2.06
N SER A 330 -18.19 9.95 1.04
CA SER A 330 -18.13 9.18 -0.22
C SER A 330 -17.46 7.82 0.00
N THR A 331 -16.45 7.76 0.86
CA THR A 331 -15.73 6.53 1.20
C THR A 331 -16.61 5.59 2.01
N GLU A 332 -17.32 6.08 3.02
CA GLU A 332 -18.24 5.27 3.81
C GLU A 332 -19.31 4.62 2.93
N LYS A 333 -19.96 5.41 2.07
CA LYS A 333 -20.94 4.89 1.09
C LYS A 333 -20.33 3.86 0.15
N LEU A 334 -19.08 4.07 -0.29
CA LEU A 334 -18.38 3.12 -1.17
C LEU A 334 -18.09 1.81 -0.44
N ILE A 335 -17.62 1.84 0.81
CA ILE A 335 -17.34 0.63 1.61
C ILE A 335 -18.61 -0.22 1.76
N TYR A 336 -19.76 0.38 2.12
CA TYR A 336 -21.02 -0.36 2.19
C TYR A 336 -21.46 -0.92 0.83
N CYS A 337 -21.34 -0.12 -0.23
CA CYS A 337 -21.64 -0.60 -1.59
C CYS A 337 -20.77 -1.80 -1.99
N ILE A 338 -19.48 -1.81 -1.63
CA ILE A 338 -18.59 -2.95 -1.89
C ILE A 338 -19.02 -4.15 -1.04
N ALA A 339 -19.31 -3.97 0.25
CA ALA A 339 -19.72 -5.04 1.16
C ALA A 339 -20.98 -5.79 0.68
N GLU A 340 -21.90 -5.09 0.03
CA GLU A 340 -23.14 -5.64 -0.53
C GLU A 340 -22.91 -6.42 -1.86
N ASN A 341 -21.76 -6.24 -2.51
CA ASN A 341 -21.53 -6.74 -3.88
C ASN A 341 -20.35 -7.71 -4.03
N VAL A 342 -19.64 -8.06 -2.97
CA VAL A 342 -18.51 -9.01 -2.99
C VAL A 342 -18.90 -10.45 -2.76
#